data_560b121c4a4844377178e312238526f5
#
_entry.id   560b121c4a4844377178e312238526f5
#
_cell.length_a   1.000
_cell.length_b   1.000
_cell.length_c   1.000
_cell.angle_alpha   90.00
_cell.angle_beta   90.00
_cell.angle_gamma   90.00
#
_symmetry.space_group_name_H-M   'P 1'
#
loop_
_entity.id
_entity.type
_entity.pdbx_description
1 polymer ?
#
loop_
_entity_poly.entity_id
_entity_poly.type
_entity_poly.pdbx_seq_one_letter_code
_entity_poly.pdbx_strand_id
1 'polypeptide(L)'
;MAVEGDGRRYPKAKIKWLVTIVTQKGRMEGITLDVSPSGVFISCAIPLKLNQVFDMIIEVPELKRPLKAKAEVVWSNIYGPDDEISPRGMGARFVEISGEDRKVIAKVVMEHYKAMKLEPKFLDNLQTLAVDTQKK
;
A
#
# COMPACT_ATOMS: atom_id res chain seq x y z
N MET A 1 -13.79 -5.22 10.75
CA MET A 1 -13.73 -4.75 10.57
C MET A 1 -13.32 -4.03 10.45
N ALA A 2 -13.07 -3.80 10.50
CA ALA A 2 -12.86 -3.02 10.42
C ALA A 2 -12.46 -2.38 9.94
N VAL A 3 -12.03 -2.42 9.74
CA VAL A 3 -11.80 -1.73 9.34
C VAL A 3 -12.12 -1.11 8.98
N GLU A 4 -12.26 -1.53 9.08
CA GLU A 4 -12.79 -1.13 8.81
C GLU A 4 -13.32 -0.64 9.40
N GLY A 5 -12.86 -0.84 10.07
CA GLY A 5 -13.33 -0.23 11.03
C GLY A 5 -14.12 0.92 10.82
N ASP A 6 -13.58 1.88 10.59
CA ASP A 6 -14.34 3.07 10.40
C ASP A 6 -15.10 3.01 9.10
N GLY A 7 -15.11 1.89 8.47
CA GLY A 7 -15.88 1.75 7.27
C GLY A 7 -15.34 2.49 6.08
N ARG A 8 -14.30 3.24 6.27
CA ARG A 8 -13.76 3.99 5.20
C ARG A 8 -12.78 3.18 4.39
N ARG A 9 -12.79 3.36 3.11
CA ARG A 9 -11.86 2.70 2.27
C ARG A 9 -11.01 3.71 1.60
N TYR A 10 -9.71 3.55 1.69
CA TYR A 10 -8.79 4.43 1.00
C TYR A 10 -8.43 3.79 -0.32
N PRO A 11 -8.26 4.58 -1.36
CA PRO A 11 -7.84 4.01 -2.64
C PRO A 11 -6.46 3.42 -2.53
N LYS A 12 -6.24 2.36 -3.30
CA LYS A 12 -4.96 1.71 -3.35
C LYS A 12 -4.29 2.04 -4.67
N ALA A 13 -2.99 2.17 -4.64
CA ALA A 13 -2.23 2.41 -5.86
C ALA A 13 -1.22 1.31 -6.02
N LYS A 14 -1.00 0.86 -7.25
CA LYS A 14 -0.01 -0.16 -7.52
C LYS A 14 1.34 0.51 -7.60
N ILE A 15 2.05 0.48 -6.50
CA ILE A 15 3.34 1.15 -6.38
C ILE A 15 4.32 0.18 -5.78
N LYS A 16 5.49 0.07 -6.38
CA LYS A 16 6.53 -0.83 -5.90
C LYS A 16 7.60 -0.07 -5.16
N TRP A 17 7.62 -0.26 -3.87
CA TRP A 17 8.63 0.33 -3.00
C TRP A 17 9.35 -0.79 -2.26
N LEU A 18 10.62 -0.60 -2.01
CA LEU A 18 11.39 -1.58 -1.27
C LEU A 18 11.02 -1.46 0.20
N VAL A 19 10.80 -2.58 0.85
CA VAL A 19 10.40 -2.63 2.25
C VAL A 19 11.32 -3.55 3.01
N THR A 20 11.75 -3.14 4.19
CA THR A 20 12.44 -4.02 5.10
C THR A 20 11.46 -4.39 6.20
N ILE A 21 11.24 -5.67 6.38
CA ILE A 21 10.34 -6.19 7.40
C ILE A 21 11.20 -6.62 8.58
N VAL A 22 10.92 -6.06 9.75
CA VAL A 22 11.73 -6.31 10.93
C VAL A 22 10.92 -7.04 11.98
N THR A 23 11.39 -8.18 12.40
CA THR A 23 10.74 -8.95 13.45
C THR A 23 11.79 -9.35 14.47
N GLN A 24 11.37 -10.02 15.51
CA GLN A 24 12.30 -10.50 16.52
C GLN A 24 13.26 -11.52 15.94
N LYS A 25 12.88 -12.15 14.86
CA LYS A 25 13.72 -13.17 14.24
C LYS A 25 14.71 -12.58 13.23
N GLY A 26 14.63 -11.30 12.98
CA GLY A 26 15.57 -10.67 12.05
C GLY A 26 14.87 -9.83 11.01
N ARG A 27 15.53 -9.63 9.90
CA ARG A 27 15.04 -8.78 8.85
C ARG A 27 14.79 -9.55 7.57
N MET A 28 13.82 -9.09 6.81
CA MET A 28 13.51 -9.70 5.55
C MET A 28 13.12 -8.58 4.61
N GLU A 29 13.45 -8.72 3.34
CA GLU A 29 13.10 -7.69 2.39
C GLU A 29 11.89 -8.09 1.57
N GLY A 30 11.16 -7.10 1.10
CA GLY A 30 10.03 -7.32 0.24
C GLY A 30 9.80 -6.09 -0.61
N ILE A 31 8.78 -6.16 -1.44
CA ILE A 31 8.43 -5.05 -2.32
C ILE A 31 6.93 -4.85 -2.21
N THR A 32 6.50 -3.60 -2.03
CA THR A 32 5.08 -3.34 -2.00
C THR A 32 4.51 -3.58 -3.41
N LEU A 33 3.30 -4.06 -3.46
CA LEU A 33 2.58 -4.20 -4.71
C LEU A 33 1.42 -3.21 -4.74
N ASP A 34 0.81 -2.99 -3.59
CA ASP A 34 -0.25 -2.01 -3.45
C ASP A 34 0.04 -1.17 -2.21
N VAL A 35 -0.28 0.10 -2.30
CA VAL A 35 -0.04 1.03 -1.21
C VAL A 35 -1.29 1.87 -1.00
N SER A 36 -1.69 2.07 0.25
CA SER A 36 -2.78 2.96 0.59
C SER A 36 -2.45 3.61 1.92
N PRO A 37 -3.16 4.67 2.30
CA PRO A 37 -2.93 5.28 3.62
C PRO A 37 -3.22 4.36 4.79
N SER A 38 -3.96 3.26 4.59
CA SER A 38 -4.29 2.37 5.68
C SER A 38 -3.38 1.14 5.74
N GLY A 39 -2.67 0.84 4.68
CA GLY A 39 -1.80 -0.32 4.68
C GLY A 39 -1.18 -0.62 3.36
N VAL A 40 -0.51 -1.76 3.27
CA VAL A 40 0.21 -2.14 2.06
C VAL A 40 0.06 -3.63 1.82
N PHE A 41 0.24 -4.03 0.56
CA PHE A 41 0.41 -5.44 0.25
C PHE A 41 1.87 -5.60 -0.13
N ILE A 42 2.55 -6.55 0.50
CA ILE A 42 3.98 -6.75 0.32
C ILE A 42 4.24 -8.12 -0.27
N SER A 43 4.99 -8.14 -1.37
CA SER A 43 5.44 -9.39 -1.94
C SER A 43 6.74 -9.74 -1.23
N CYS A 44 6.82 -10.91 -0.65
CA CYS A 44 8.01 -11.35 0.06
C CYS A 44 8.06 -12.87 0.05
N ALA A 45 9.27 -13.38 0.23
CA ALA A 45 9.49 -14.82 0.11
C ALA A 45 8.83 -15.62 1.23
N ILE A 46 8.85 -15.08 2.44
CA ILE A 46 8.31 -15.78 3.60
C ILE A 46 7.32 -14.88 4.32
N PRO A 47 6.06 -14.90 3.92
CA PRO A 47 5.07 -14.04 4.56
C PRO A 47 4.88 -14.41 6.02
N LEU A 48 4.57 -13.41 6.81
CA LEU A 48 4.31 -13.64 8.22
C LEU A 48 2.89 -14.15 8.42
N LYS A 49 2.61 -14.63 9.60
CA LYS A 49 1.30 -15.20 9.90
C LYS A 49 0.28 -14.13 10.18
N LEU A 50 -0.97 -14.49 10.02
CA LEU A 50 -2.06 -13.59 10.31
C LEU A 50 -1.94 -13.06 11.72
N ASN A 51 -2.27 -11.80 11.88
CA ASN A 51 -2.29 -11.10 13.15
C ASN A 51 -0.92 -10.83 13.76
N GLN A 52 0.13 -11.21 13.07
CA GLN A 52 1.46 -10.91 13.57
C GLN A 52 1.72 -9.41 13.36
N VAL A 53 2.30 -8.76 14.36
CA VAL A 53 2.64 -7.36 14.28
C VAL A 53 4.14 -7.25 14.04
N PHE A 54 4.52 -6.37 13.16
CA PHE A 54 5.93 -6.22 12.80
C PHE A 54 6.23 -4.77 12.45
N ASP A 55 7.51 -4.46 12.41
CA ASP A 55 7.92 -3.12 12.04
C ASP A 55 8.35 -3.14 10.58
N MET A 56 8.14 -2.06 9.89
CA MET A 56 8.57 -1.98 8.51
C MET A 56 9.25 -0.66 8.24
N ILE A 57 10.20 -0.70 7.34
CA ILE A 57 10.93 0.47 6.89
C ILE A 57 10.73 0.50 5.38
N ILE A 58 10.08 1.54 4.90
CA ILE A 58 9.73 1.65 3.49
C ILE A 58 10.56 2.73 2.82
N GLU A 59 11.22 2.36 1.72
CA GLU A 59 12.02 3.30 0.97
C GLU A 59 11.14 3.99 -0.06
N VAL A 60 10.87 5.25 0.16
CA VAL A 60 10.04 6.02 -0.76
C VAL A 60 11.00 6.92 -1.54
N PRO A 61 11.12 6.71 -2.85
CA PRO A 61 12.12 7.43 -3.64
C PRO A 61 12.08 8.95 -3.51
N GLU A 62 10.90 9.50 -3.34
CA GLU A 62 10.76 10.93 -3.23
C GLU A 62 11.20 11.51 -1.90
N LEU A 63 11.40 10.67 -0.91
CA LEU A 63 11.75 11.13 0.41
C LEU A 63 13.22 10.95 0.69
N LYS A 64 13.76 11.83 1.52
CA LYS A 64 15.15 11.73 1.88
C LYS A 64 15.39 10.73 2.99
N ARG A 65 14.32 10.37 3.68
CA ARG A 65 14.41 9.39 4.76
C ARG A 65 13.35 8.32 4.53
N PRO A 66 13.57 7.12 5.03
CA PRO A 66 12.56 6.08 4.86
C PRO A 66 11.36 6.33 5.77
N LEU A 67 10.24 5.74 5.39
CA LEU A 67 9.06 5.77 6.22
C LEU A 67 9.17 4.61 7.18
N LYS A 68 8.71 4.79 8.39
CA LYS A 68 8.70 3.72 9.38
C LYS A 68 7.30 3.55 9.91
N ALA A 69 6.89 2.32 10.06
CA ALA A 69 5.55 2.04 10.55
C ALA A 69 5.51 0.69 11.24
N LYS A 70 4.51 0.52 12.07
CA LYS A 70 4.24 -0.77 12.68
C LYS A 70 2.95 -1.26 12.03
N ALA A 71 2.90 -2.51 11.66
CA ALA A 71 1.76 -3.04 10.94
C ALA A 71 1.36 -4.42 11.44
N GLU A 72 0.14 -4.80 11.12
CA GLU A 72 -0.38 -6.08 11.52
C GLU A 72 -0.80 -6.81 10.25
N VAL A 73 -0.46 -8.09 10.15
CA VAL A 73 -0.80 -8.90 8.99
C VAL A 73 -2.28 -9.22 9.01
N VAL A 74 -3.00 -8.84 7.96
CA VAL A 74 -4.43 -9.10 7.85
C VAL A 74 -4.75 -10.12 6.77
N TRP A 75 -3.78 -10.46 5.94
CA TRP A 75 -3.93 -11.47 4.91
C TRP A 75 -2.56 -12.01 4.59
N SER A 76 -2.47 -13.32 4.36
CA SER A 76 -1.17 -13.90 4.12
C SER A 76 -1.29 -15.07 3.15
N ASN A 77 -0.42 -15.07 2.13
CA ASN A 77 -0.36 -16.16 1.17
C ASN A 77 0.89 -16.97 1.45
N ILE A 78 0.85 -17.75 2.51
CA ILE A 78 1.99 -18.57 2.90
C ILE A 78 2.02 -19.87 2.13
N TYR A 79 0.87 -20.48 1.99
CA TYR A 79 0.78 -21.81 1.38
C TYR A 79 0.15 -21.87 0.00
N GLY A 80 -0.35 -20.76 -0.47
CA GLY A 80 -1.04 -20.75 -1.75
C GLY A 80 -0.11 -20.65 -2.92
N PRO A 81 -0.67 -20.54 -4.11
CA PRO A 81 0.15 -20.40 -5.31
C PRO A 81 0.90 -19.07 -5.29
N ASP A 82 1.89 -18.97 -6.12
CA ASP A 82 2.67 -17.76 -6.22
C ASP A 82 2.67 -17.37 -7.70
N ASP A 83 1.66 -16.65 -8.12
CA ASP A 83 1.56 -16.23 -9.51
C ASP A 83 1.04 -14.79 -9.54
N GLU A 84 0.77 -14.29 -10.72
CA GLU A 84 0.35 -12.91 -10.86
C GLU A 84 -0.97 -12.60 -10.17
N ILE A 85 -1.83 -13.57 -10.08
CA ILE A 85 -3.13 -13.37 -9.47
C ILE A 85 -3.03 -13.45 -7.97
N SER A 86 -2.21 -14.37 -7.47
CA SER A 86 -2.04 -14.56 -6.04
C SER A 86 -0.56 -14.62 -5.71
N PRO A 87 0.10 -13.49 -5.71
CA PRO A 87 1.53 -13.49 -5.42
C PRO A 87 1.83 -13.85 -3.98
N ARG A 88 3.00 -14.44 -3.77
CA ARG A 88 3.44 -14.78 -2.42
C ARG A 88 3.64 -13.50 -1.66
N GLY A 89 2.98 -13.35 -0.56
CA GLY A 89 3.10 -12.13 0.19
C GLY A 89 2.03 -11.99 1.26
N MET A 90 1.90 -10.78 1.76
CA MET A 90 0.97 -10.53 2.83
C MET A 90 0.42 -9.12 2.74
N GLY A 91 -0.83 -8.98 3.17
CA GLY A 91 -1.45 -7.68 3.30
C GLY A 91 -1.33 -7.27 4.75
N ALA A 92 -0.95 -6.03 4.99
CA ALA A 92 -0.76 -5.52 6.34
C ALA A 92 -1.41 -4.16 6.49
N ARG A 93 -2.04 -3.93 7.64
CA ARG A 93 -2.60 -2.63 7.92
C ARG A 93 -1.70 -1.92 8.89
N PHE A 94 -1.59 -0.61 8.76
CA PHE A 94 -0.77 0.14 9.67
C PHE A 94 -1.47 0.23 11.02
N VAL A 95 -0.75 -0.11 12.07
CA VAL A 95 -1.30 0.06 13.42
C VAL A 95 -0.61 1.24 14.10
N GLU A 96 0.54 1.64 13.59
CA GLU A 96 1.23 2.79 14.15
C GLU A 96 2.03 3.45 13.04
N ILE A 97 1.70 4.65 12.70
CA ILE A 97 2.40 5.40 11.67
C ILE A 97 2.19 6.87 11.99
N SER A 98 3.21 7.69 11.79
CA SER A 98 3.08 9.11 12.09
C SER A 98 2.11 9.77 11.12
N GLY A 99 1.45 10.81 11.58
CA GLY A 99 0.53 11.53 10.71
C GLY A 99 1.24 12.11 9.51
N GLU A 100 2.48 12.52 9.68
CA GLU A 100 3.25 13.07 8.60
C GLU A 100 3.52 12.01 7.54
N ASP A 101 3.91 10.82 7.96
CA ASP A 101 4.19 9.75 7.01
C ASP A 101 2.93 9.28 6.31
N ARG A 102 1.82 9.25 7.03
CA ARG A 102 0.56 8.86 6.44
C ARG A 102 0.15 9.86 5.35
N LYS A 103 0.42 11.15 5.58
CA LYS A 103 0.11 12.16 4.59
C LYS A 103 0.95 11.99 3.34
N VAL A 104 2.20 11.59 3.51
CA VAL A 104 3.06 11.35 2.36
C VAL A 104 2.47 10.23 1.52
N ILE A 105 2.05 9.15 2.16
CA ILE A 105 1.46 8.03 1.44
C ILE A 105 0.20 8.48 0.72
N ALA A 106 -0.65 9.23 1.41
CA ALA A 106 -1.90 9.70 0.82
C ALA A 106 -1.64 10.56 -0.41
N LYS A 107 -0.62 11.40 -0.34
CA LYS A 107 -0.31 12.27 -1.45
C LYS A 107 0.20 11.47 -2.64
N VAL A 108 1.08 10.51 -2.40
CA VAL A 108 1.61 9.71 -3.48
C VAL A 108 0.51 8.88 -4.15
N VAL A 109 -0.37 8.31 -3.33
CA VAL A 109 -1.47 7.51 -3.86
C VAL A 109 -2.40 8.40 -4.70
N MET A 110 -2.67 9.61 -4.21
CA MET A 110 -3.53 10.51 -4.93
C MET A 110 -2.92 10.91 -6.28
N GLU A 111 -1.62 11.17 -6.29
CA GLU A 111 -0.96 11.55 -7.51
C GLU A 111 -0.94 10.38 -8.50
N HIS A 112 -0.77 9.18 -8.00
CA HIS A 112 -0.80 8.00 -8.83
C HIS A 112 -2.19 7.85 -9.45
N TYR A 113 -3.21 8.09 -8.66
CA TYR A 113 -4.58 7.98 -9.12
C TYR A 113 -4.87 9.03 -10.19
N LYS A 114 -4.36 10.24 -10.01
CA LYS A 114 -4.57 11.27 -11.00
C LYS A 114 -3.91 10.90 -12.31
N ALA A 115 -2.74 10.31 -12.24
CA ALA A 115 -2.05 9.90 -13.44
C ALA A 115 -2.86 8.84 -14.18
N MET A 116 -3.44 7.90 -13.41
CA MET A 116 -4.24 6.87 -14.02
C MET A 116 -5.48 7.44 -14.69
N LYS A 117 -6.04 8.48 -14.12
CA LYS A 117 -7.22 9.06 -14.70
C LYS A 117 -6.95 9.70 -16.03
N LEU A 118 -5.69 9.91 -16.36
CA LEU A 118 -5.38 10.53 -17.63
C LEU A 118 -5.28 9.48 -18.73
N GLU A 119 -5.39 8.20 -18.39
CA GLU A 119 -5.35 7.18 -19.40
C GLU A 119 -6.62 7.20 -20.21
N PRO A 120 -6.51 6.91 -21.48
CA PRO A 120 -7.65 6.99 -22.38
C PRO A 120 -8.90 6.28 -21.92
N LYS A 121 -8.77 5.12 -21.38
CA LYS A 121 -9.94 4.41 -20.96
C LYS A 121 -10.67 5.05 -19.82
N PHE A 122 -9.98 5.90 -19.08
CA PHE A 122 -10.63 6.56 -18.00
C PHE A 122 -11.22 7.87 -18.48
N LEU A 123 -10.64 8.46 -19.49
CA LEU A 123 -11.14 9.69 -19.99
C LEU A 123 -12.57 9.61 -20.42
N ASP A 124 -12.94 8.54 -21.06
CA ASP A 124 -14.30 8.38 -21.49
C ASP A 124 -15.26 8.49 -20.33
N ASN A 125 -14.94 7.84 -19.26
CA ASN A 125 -15.79 7.87 -18.12
C ASN A 125 -15.69 9.17 -17.36
N LEU A 126 -14.53 9.72 -17.33
CA LEU A 126 -14.33 10.93 -16.60
C LEU A 126 -14.68 12.17 -17.29
N GLN A 127 -14.72 12.14 -18.60
CA GLN A 127 -15.04 13.27 -19.31
C GLN A 127 -16.27 13.83 -18.79
N THR A 128 -17.19 13.01 -18.55
CA THR A 128 -18.42 13.46 -18.09
C THR A 128 -18.32 14.06 -16.74
N LEU A 129 -17.42 13.57 -15.94
CA LEU A 129 -17.33 14.09 -14.66
C LEU A 129 -16.42 15.18 -14.63
N ALA A 130 -15.34 14.93 -15.15
CA ALA A 130 -14.26 15.78 -15.02
C ALA A 130 -14.21 16.93 -15.89
N VAL A 131 -14.85 16.89 -16.90
CA VAL A 131 -14.82 17.97 -17.79
C VAL A 131 -15.07 19.19 -17.06
N ASP A 132 -16.01 19.13 -16.22
CA ASP A 132 -16.31 20.25 -15.54
C ASP A 132 -15.31 20.63 -14.57
N THR A 133 -14.71 19.74 -13.96
CA THR A 133 -13.81 20.09 -12.93
C THR A 133 -12.58 20.58 -13.51
N GLN A 134 -12.35 20.22 -14.71
CA GLN A 134 -11.24 20.56 -15.26
C GLN A 134 -11.21 21.82 -15.67
N LYS A 135 -12.16 22.23 -15.95
CA LYS A 135 -12.15 23.37 -16.46
C LYS A 135 -11.57 24.19 -15.75
N LYS A 136 -11.08 24.09 -15.46
CA LYS A 136 -10.44 24.81 -14.84
C LYS A 136 -9.63 24.67 -14.99
#